data_194d6063670ef751b0e3cba8f2b50514
#
_entry.id   194d6063670ef751b0e3cba8f2b50514
#
_cell.length_a   1.000
_cell.length_b   1.000
_cell.length_c   1.000
_cell.angle_alpha   90.00
_cell.angle_beta   90.00
_cell.angle_gamma   90.00
#
_symmetry.space_group_name_H-M   'P 1'
#
loop_
_entity.id
_entity.type
_entity.pdbx_description
1 polymer ?
#
loop_
_entity_poly.entity_id
_entity_poly.type
_entity_poly.pdbx_seq_one_letter_code
_entity_poly.pdbx_strand_id
1 'polypeptide(L)'
;TDLDAARLLIWRAASLLDQKSPEATQAAAMGKRFATDAGFRVVNEALQLHGGYGYLKDFPLERYLRDLRVHQILEGTNEIMRVIISRRLLMG
;
A
#
# COMPACT_ATOMS: atom_id res chain seq x y z
N THR A 1 -5.42 8.94 9.49
CA THR A 1 -4.07 8.76 10.07
C THR A 1 -3.25 7.79 9.24
N ASP A 2 -3.79 6.62 8.91
CA ASP A 2 -3.07 5.62 8.11
C ASP A 2 -2.76 6.12 6.70
N LEU A 3 -3.65 6.92 6.09
CA LEU A 3 -3.39 7.49 4.78
C LEU A 3 -2.26 8.51 4.82
N ASP A 4 -2.19 9.33 5.86
CA ASP A 4 -1.08 10.26 6.05
C ASP A 4 0.24 9.52 6.26
N ALA A 5 0.23 8.48 7.07
CA ALA A 5 1.40 7.63 7.28
C ALA A 5 1.86 6.98 5.98
N ALA A 6 0.92 6.47 5.19
CA ALA A 6 1.21 5.87 3.89
C ALA A 6 1.87 6.87 2.93
N ARG A 7 1.32 8.09 2.86
CA ARG A 7 1.88 9.15 2.02
C ARG A 7 3.32 9.48 2.41
N LEU A 8 3.57 9.62 3.70
CA LEU A 8 4.91 9.93 4.19
C LEU A 8 5.91 8.81 3.89
N LEU A 9 5.49 7.55 4.02
CA LEU A 9 6.35 6.42 3.67
C LEU A 9 6.68 6.40 2.17
N ILE A 10 5.72 6.68 1.31
CA ILE A 10 5.93 6.75 -0.13
C ILE A 10 6.87 7.90 -0.49
N TRP A 11 6.66 9.08 0.09
CA TRP A 11 7.53 10.23 -0.16
C TRP A 11 8.96 9.97 0.34
N ARG A 12 9.10 9.33 1.50
CA ARG A 12 10.43 8.94 1.99
C ARG A 12 11.11 7.99 1.02
N ALA A 13 10.40 6.98 0.53
CA ALA A 13 10.95 6.02 -0.43
C ALA A 13 11.40 6.72 -1.72
N ALA A 14 10.58 7.62 -2.24
CA ALA A 14 10.91 8.39 -3.45
C ALA A 14 12.15 9.25 -3.25
N SER A 15 12.24 9.93 -2.11
CA SER A 15 13.40 10.75 -1.77
C SER A 15 14.68 9.92 -1.67
N LEU A 16 14.62 8.78 -0.99
CA LEU A 16 15.78 7.89 -0.88
C LEU A 16 16.21 7.32 -2.22
N LEU A 17 15.25 7.05 -3.10
CA LEU A 17 15.54 6.58 -4.45
C LEU A 17 16.26 7.66 -5.27
N ASP A 18 15.79 8.90 -5.19
CA ASP A 18 16.42 10.04 -5.87
C ASP A 18 17.85 10.25 -5.39
N GLN A 19 18.11 10.03 -4.12
CA GLN A 19 19.45 10.15 -3.50
C GLN A 19 20.34 8.92 -3.78
N LYS A 20 19.81 7.90 -4.45
CA LYS A 20 20.49 6.63 -4.66
C LYS A 20 20.97 6.00 -3.35
N SER A 21 20.17 6.15 -2.31
CA SER A 21 20.47 5.62 -0.98
C SER A 21 20.41 4.08 -0.96
N PRO A 22 21.31 3.42 -0.21
CA PRO A 22 21.21 1.97 -0.04
C PRO A 22 19.94 1.54 0.71
N GLU A 23 19.25 2.47 1.36
CA GLU A 23 17.98 2.20 2.06
C GLU A 23 16.75 2.29 1.14
N ALA A 24 16.91 2.69 -0.11
CA ALA A 24 15.77 2.94 -1.01
C ALA A 24 14.92 1.69 -1.26
N THR A 25 15.55 0.53 -1.43
CA THR A 25 14.83 -0.73 -1.68
C THR A 25 13.95 -1.10 -0.49
N GLN A 26 14.50 -1.01 0.72
CA GLN A 26 13.76 -1.29 1.94
C GLN A 26 12.60 -0.31 2.13
N ALA A 27 12.86 0.98 1.93
CA ALA A 27 11.84 2.01 2.07
C ALA A 27 10.72 1.84 1.03
N ALA A 28 11.06 1.49 -0.20
CA ALA A 28 10.08 1.25 -1.26
C ALA A 28 9.18 0.05 -0.92
N ALA A 29 9.77 -1.03 -0.42
CA ALA A 29 9.00 -2.21 -0.02
C ALA A 29 8.08 -1.89 1.16
N MET A 30 8.55 -1.13 2.13
CA MET A 30 7.73 -0.68 3.26
C MET A 30 6.55 0.18 2.79
N GLY A 31 6.83 1.14 1.91
CA GLY A 31 5.81 2.04 1.38
C GLY A 31 4.75 1.28 0.59
N LYS A 32 5.15 0.42 -0.31
CA LYS A 32 4.21 -0.38 -1.10
C LYS A 32 3.34 -1.26 -0.21
N ARG A 33 3.95 -2.00 0.72
CA ARG A 33 3.19 -2.88 1.60
C ARG A 33 2.21 -2.10 2.48
N PHE A 34 2.67 -1.06 3.13
CA PHE A 34 1.82 -0.32 4.07
C PHE A 34 0.70 0.43 3.33
N ALA A 35 1.04 1.13 2.23
CA ALA A 35 0.06 1.94 1.51
C ALA A 35 -1.04 1.09 0.89
N THR A 36 -0.71 -0.06 0.30
CA THR A 36 -1.71 -0.92 -0.31
C THR A 36 -2.58 -1.63 0.72
N ASP A 37 -2.02 -2.07 1.83
CA ASP A 37 -2.80 -2.68 2.91
C ASP A 37 -3.71 -1.66 3.58
N ALA A 38 -3.20 -0.47 3.89
CA ALA A 38 -3.99 0.59 4.51
C ALA A 38 -5.09 1.08 3.55
N GLY A 39 -4.74 1.28 2.29
CA GLY A 39 -5.70 1.74 1.28
C GLY A 39 -6.85 0.76 1.09
N PHE A 40 -6.55 -0.52 1.01
CA PHE A 40 -7.60 -1.55 0.91
C PHE A 40 -8.53 -1.50 2.13
N ARG A 41 -7.95 -1.45 3.33
CA ARG A 41 -8.74 -1.41 4.56
C ARG A 41 -9.66 -0.18 4.61
N VAL A 42 -9.13 0.99 4.25
CA VAL A 42 -9.90 2.24 4.25
C VAL A 42 -11.07 2.14 3.27
N VAL A 43 -10.83 1.68 2.06
CA VAL A 43 -11.89 1.58 1.05
C VAL A 43 -12.91 0.51 1.41
N ASN A 44 -12.47 -0.61 1.97
CA ASN A 44 -13.38 -1.65 2.43
C ASN A 44 -14.33 -1.12 3.51
N GLU A 45 -13.82 -0.35 4.46
CA GLU A 45 -14.65 0.27 5.50
C GLU A 45 -15.56 1.36 4.93
N ALA A 46 -15.08 2.14 3.96
CA ALA A 46 -15.92 3.14 3.30
C ALA A 46 -17.09 2.49 2.56
N LEU A 47 -16.85 1.36 1.88
CA LEU A 47 -17.90 0.60 1.24
C LEU A 47 -18.91 0.12 2.27
N GLN A 48 -18.45 -0.37 3.41
CA GLN A 48 -19.33 -0.81 4.51
C GLN A 48 -20.23 0.31 4.99
N LEU A 49 -19.68 1.53 5.12
CA LEU A 49 -20.45 2.70 5.54
C LEU A 49 -21.53 3.10 4.53
N HIS A 50 -21.30 2.84 3.23
CA HIS A 50 -22.31 3.06 2.21
C HIS A 50 -23.42 2.01 2.23
N GLY A 51 -23.21 0.89 2.91
CA GLY A 51 -24.16 -0.20 2.94
C GLY A 51 -24.34 -0.82 1.55
N GLY A 52 -25.56 -1.24 1.24
CA GLY A 52 -25.86 -1.85 -0.06
C GLY A 52 -25.53 -0.96 -1.26
N TYR A 53 -25.62 0.34 -1.11
CA TYR A 53 -25.26 1.28 -2.18
C TYR A 53 -23.77 1.19 -2.53
N GLY A 54 -22.90 0.91 -1.59
CA GLY A 54 -21.47 0.77 -1.83
C GLY A 54 -21.13 -0.39 -2.75
N TYR A 55 -21.98 -1.37 -2.81
CA TYR A 55 -21.81 -2.56 -3.65
C TYR A 55 -22.27 -2.34 -5.10
N LEU A 56 -23.01 -1.25 -5.37
CA LEU A 56 -23.56 -0.95 -6.67
C LEU A 56 -22.53 -0.23 -7.54
N LYS A 57 -22.55 -0.54 -8.85
CA LYS A 57 -21.64 0.09 -9.82
C LYS A 57 -21.92 1.57 -10.04
N ASP A 58 -23.07 2.07 -9.61
CA ASP A 58 -23.43 3.48 -9.66
C ASP A 58 -22.54 4.35 -8.79
N PHE A 59 -21.86 3.73 -7.80
CA PHE A 59 -20.94 4.39 -6.89
C PHE A 59 -19.53 3.83 -7.11
N PRO A 60 -18.48 4.64 -6.86
CA PRO A 60 -17.12 4.23 -7.24
C PRO A 60 -16.46 3.24 -6.28
N LEU A 61 -17.04 2.95 -5.12
CA LEU A 61 -16.37 2.19 -4.06
C LEU A 61 -16.08 0.74 -4.46
N GLU A 62 -16.98 0.10 -5.18
CA GLU A 62 -16.78 -1.29 -5.61
C GLU A 62 -15.59 -1.39 -6.55
N ARG A 63 -15.38 -0.40 -7.41
CA ARG A 63 -14.22 -0.33 -8.30
C ARG A 63 -12.95 -0.08 -7.53
N TYR A 64 -12.97 0.85 -6.59
CA TYR A 64 -11.80 1.14 -5.75
C TYR A 64 -11.38 -0.07 -4.93
N LEU A 65 -12.35 -0.81 -4.39
CA LEU A 65 -12.08 -2.02 -3.63
C LEU A 65 -11.34 -3.05 -4.48
N ARG A 66 -11.82 -3.29 -5.68
CA ARG A 66 -11.22 -4.24 -6.61
C ARG A 66 -9.82 -3.80 -7.03
N ASP A 67 -9.65 -2.52 -7.35
CA ASP A 67 -8.36 -1.97 -7.74
C ASP A 67 -7.34 -2.06 -6.61
N LEU A 68 -7.74 -1.72 -5.39
CA LEU A 68 -6.83 -1.77 -4.26
C LEU A 68 -6.53 -3.20 -3.83
N ARG A 69 -7.47 -4.12 -4.00
CA ARG A 69 -7.21 -5.52 -3.67
C ARG A 69 -6.08 -6.10 -4.52
N VAL A 70 -6.07 -5.81 -5.81
CA VAL A 70 -5.02 -6.31 -6.70
C VAL A 70 -3.67 -5.67 -6.40
N HIS A 71 -3.63 -4.45 -5.88
CA HIS A 71 -2.37 -3.80 -5.52
C HIS A 71 -1.63 -4.51 -4.37
N GLN A 72 -2.31 -5.30 -3.56
CA GLN A 72 -1.66 -6.12 -2.55
C GLN A 72 -0.93 -7.33 -3.17
N ILE A 73 -1.24 -7.65 -4.41
CA ILE A 73 -0.75 -8.84 -5.11
C ILE A 73 0.29 -8.49 -6.17
N LEU A 74 0.03 -7.44 -6.97
CA LEU A 74 0.85 -7.10 -8.12
C LEU A 74 2.19 -6.47 -7.72
N GLU A 75 3.13 -6.46 -8.66
CA GLU A 75 4.47 -5.87 -8.46
C GLU A 75 5.22 -6.49 -7.28
N GLY A 76 5.00 -7.78 -7.08
CA GLY A 76 5.42 -8.50 -5.88
C GLY A 76 4.36 -8.40 -4.80
N THR A 77 3.94 -9.55 -4.28
CA THR A 77 2.93 -9.59 -3.22
C THR A 77 3.43 -8.88 -1.95
N ASN A 78 2.51 -8.47 -1.09
CA ASN A 78 2.91 -7.85 0.16
C ASN A 78 3.67 -8.80 1.08
N GLU A 79 3.47 -10.12 0.94
CA GLU A 79 4.31 -11.11 1.60
C GLU A 79 5.76 -11.05 1.11
N ILE A 80 5.96 -10.89 -0.20
CA ILE A 80 7.29 -10.72 -0.77
C ILE A 80 7.92 -9.39 -0.33
N MET A 81 7.13 -8.34 -0.19
CA MET A 81 7.63 -7.07 0.37
C MET A 81 8.19 -7.28 1.78
N ARG A 82 7.52 -8.09 2.61
CA ARG A 82 8.02 -8.42 3.95
C ARG A 82 9.33 -9.19 3.90
N VAL A 83 9.48 -10.09 2.93
CA VAL A 83 10.75 -10.81 2.72
C VAL A 83 11.88 -9.84 2.39
N ILE A 84 11.63 -8.89 1.48
CA ILE A 84 12.61 -7.88 1.10
C ILE A 84 13.01 -7.04 2.31
N ILE A 85 12.04 -6.57 3.08
CA ILE A 85 12.28 -5.75 4.28
C ILE A 85 13.14 -6.52 5.28
N SER A 86 12.76 -7.77 5.58
CA SER A 86 13.49 -8.57 6.57
C SER A 86 14.92 -8.84 6.13
N ARG A 87 15.13 -9.16 4.86
CA ARG A 87 16.49 -9.38 4.33
C ARG A 87 17.36 -8.13 4.51
N ARG A 88 16.83 -6.96 4.19
CA ARG A 88 17.58 -5.72 4.32
C ARG A 88 17.91 -5.40 5.78
N LEU A 89 16.96 -5.64 6.68
CA LEU A 89 17.18 -5.41 8.11
C LEU A 89 18.22 -6.35 8.71
N LEU A 90 18.21 -7.62 8.29
CA LEU A 90 19.08 -8.64 8.85
C LEU A 90 20.46 -8.68 8.20
N MET A 91 20.55 -8.36 6.93
CA MET A 91 21.79 -8.52 6.15
C MET A 91 22.44 -7.17 5.81
N GLY A 92 21.86 -6.10 6.31
CA GLY A 92 22.41 -4.76 6.12
C GLY A 92 22.26 -4.27 4.74
#